data_afa26958145f21a8fa6b235f1e4a7ae7
#
_entry.id   afa26958145f21a8fa6b235f1e4a7ae7
#
_cell.length_a   1.000
_cell.length_b   1.000
_cell.length_c   1.000
_cell.angle_alpha   90.00
_cell.angle_beta   90.00
_cell.angle_gamma   90.00
#
_symmetry.space_group_name_H-M   'P 1'
#
loop_
_entity.id
_entity.type
_entity.pdbx_description
1 polymer ?
#
loop_
_entity_poly.entity_id
_entity_poly.type
_entity_poly.pdbx_seq_one_letter_code
_entity_poly.pdbx_strand_id
1 'polypeptide(L)'
;VCLAFTVFYLPVTNNIILRMKNLNNIIKSLLPAIVSVICQCAYSQITVVDANDKLPVISASIYNGNGTDVIGITDYDGKLPKTAEQLQSIHIQHINYMPANINLQSLKDSTILLTPRTHKLPEVKISKQKDAMLRMKVYIRHMTVLNSKPAAVSESMAYLYFKENNDDGKPNSYKILSEDKFKDEKAYEGESKMLKSLADFSNPTALAFFDGYKHYNTLKGSRRMGTSWKRAGGIYYMNEDSINKRCEIVRDSLFSDKPFKVPLFGFAFSNIYNSETYSTELGTPRLYNLINMTDRYRVYQTKTMGYVDMVTEMYILGIDYASKEEMKADKKLKLSPFERPEGIVAAGDWLTTTIKGMKRIK
;
A
#
# COMPACT_ATOMS: atom_id res chain seq x y z
N VAL A 1 74.76 -53.11 32.65
CA VAL A 1 74.56 -51.70 32.33
C VAL A 1 73.04 -51.44 32.21
N CYS A 2 72.46 -51.02 33.38
CA CYS A 2 71.04 -50.53 33.39
C CYS A 2 71.05 -49.05 33.15
N LEU A 3 70.37 -48.62 32.11
CA LEU A 3 70.00 -47.20 31.86
C LEU A 3 68.63 -46.93 32.40
N ALA A 4 68.56 -46.16 33.49
CA ALA A 4 67.28 -45.65 34.02
C ALA A 4 66.79 -44.47 33.19
N PHE A 5 65.64 -44.61 32.56
CA PHE A 5 64.90 -43.49 31.94
C PHE A 5 64.09 -42.79 33.02
N THR A 6 64.55 -41.63 33.43
CA THR A 6 63.79 -40.71 34.28
C THR A 6 62.81 -39.95 33.39
N VAL A 7 61.55 -40.27 33.51
CA VAL A 7 60.45 -39.54 32.84
C VAL A 7 60.20 -38.28 33.64
N PHE A 8 60.58 -37.13 33.10
CA PHE A 8 60.14 -35.81 33.59
C PHE A 8 58.67 -35.63 33.29
N TYR A 9 57.81 -35.79 34.27
CA TYR A 9 56.46 -35.39 34.21
C TYR A 9 56.38 -33.84 34.39
N LEU A 10 56.19 -33.12 33.30
CA LEU A 10 56.00 -31.68 33.33
C LEU A 10 54.61 -31.34 33.95
N PRO A 11 54.56 -30.37 34.86
CA PRO A 11 53.27 -29.97 35.49
C PRO A 11 52.43 -29.06 34.56
N VAL A 12 52.30 -29.43 33.27
CA VAL A 12 51.59 -28.65 32.28
C VAL A 12 50.08 -28.90 32.35
N THR A 13 49.67 -30.04 32.89
CA THR A 13 48.25 -30.44 32.90
C THR A 13 47.38 -29.66 33.91
N ASN A 14 47.95 -29.28 35.06
CA ASN A 14 47.20 -28.56 36.11
C ASN A 14 46.84 -27.12 35.69
N ASN A 15 47.71 -26.44 34.96
CA ASN A 15 47.46 -25.07 34.50
C ASN A 15 46.39 -25.02 33.37
N ILE A 16 46.35 -26.06 32.53
CA ILE A 16 45.32 -26.14 31.47
C ILE A 16 43.95 -26.45 32.09
N ILE A 17 43.86 -27.35 33.03
CA ILE A 17 42.64 -27.74 33.72
C ILE A 17 42.09 -26.55 34.55
N LEU A 18 42.94 -25.79 35.24
CA LEU A 18 42.56 -24.57 35.95
C LEU A 18 42.10 -23.46 35.01
N ARG A 19 42.75 -23.28 33.88
CA ARG A 19 42.31 -22.33 32.84
C ARG A 19 40.96 -22.73 32.23
N MET A 20 40.73 -24.02 31.97
CA MET A 20 39.43 -24.51 31.46
C MET A 20 38.32 -24.39 32.50
N LYS A 21 38.58 -24.62 33.80
CA LYS A 21 37.61 -24.38 34.88
C LYS A 21 37.26 -22.89 35.02
N ASN A 22 38.26 -22.01 34.93
CA ASN A 22 38.05 -20.56 34.98
C ASN A 22 37.24 -20.09 33.72
N LEU A 23 37.58 -20.62 32.54
CA LEU A 23 36.83 -20.32 31.32
C LEU A 23 35.36 -20.76 31.41
N ASN A 24 35.10 -21.97 31.93
CA ASN A 24 33.75 -22.47 32.17
C ASN A 24 32.97 -21.59 33.18
N ASN A 25 33.63 -21.09 34.21
CA ASN A 25 32.98 -20.20 35.18
C ASN A 25 32.69 -18.82 34.58
N ILE A 26 33.59 -18.30 33.74
CA ILE A 26 33.38 -17.05 32.98
C ILE A 26 32.25 -17.22 31.98
N ILE A 27 32.17 -18.31 31.25
CA ILE A 27 31.08 -18.60 30.31
C ILE A 27 29.75 -18.72 31.05
N LYS A 28 29.73 -19.45 32.19
CA LYS A 28 28.51 -19.57 33.02
C LYS A 28 28.01 -18.25 33.60
N SER A 29 28.91 -17.31 33.92
CA SER A 29 28.56 -16.00 34.42
C SER A 29 28.15 -15.01 33.31
N LEU A 30 28.72 -15.14 32.11
CA LEU A 30 28.40 -14.30 30.95
C LEU A 30 27.17 -14.75 30.20
N LEU A 31 26.86 -16.06 30.18
CA LEU A 31 25.72 -16.60 29.47
C LEU A 31 24.38 -15.98 29.88
N PRO A 32 24.08 -15.80 31.18
CA PRO A 32 22.84 -15.10 31.60
C PRO A 32 22.83 -13.64 31.18
N ALA A 33 23.94 -12.95 31.20
CA ALA A 33 24.07 -11.57 30.77
C ALA A 33 23.83 -11.43 29.24
N ILE A 34 24.40 -12.34 28.45
CA ILE A 34 24.21 -12.39 26.99
C ILE A 34 22.74 -12.73 26.67
N VAL A 35 22.14 -13.69 27.35
CA VAL A 35 20.75 -14.08 27.18
C VAL A 35 19.82 -12.93 27.59
N SER A 36 20.12 -12.20 28.67
CA SER A 36 19.30 -11.03 29.06
C SER A 36 19.40 -9.88 28.06
N VAL A 37 20.55 -9.65 27.43
CA VAL A 37 20.74 -8.64 26.39
C VAL A 37 20.01 -9.05 25.10
N ILE A 38 20.03 -10.33 24.74
CA ILE A 38 19.31 -10.84 23.56
C ILE A 38 17.78 -10.77 23.79
N CYS A 39 17.31 -11.06 25.00
CA CYS A 39 15.88 -10.92 25.35
C CYS A 39 15.38 -9.47 25.32
N GLN A 40 16.24 -8.48 25.58
CA GLN A 40 15.84 -7.06 25.51
C GLN A 40 15.72 -6.56 24.07
N CYS A 41 16.28 -7.27 23.09
CA CYS A 41 16.18 -6.93 21.67
C CYS A 41 14.93 -7.51 20.98
N ALA A 42 14.12 -8.30 21.67
CA ALA A 42 12.83 -8.77 21.18
C ALA A 42 11.76 -7.67 21.35
N TYR A 43 11.96 -6.50 20.73
CA TYR A 43 10.85 -5.57 20.50
C TYR A 43 9.85 -6.31 19.61
N SER A 44 8.70 -6.65 20.18
CA SER A 44 7.58 -7.17 19.40
C SER A 44 7.18 -6.09 18.40
N GLN A 45 7.40 -6.36 17.12
CA GLN A 45 7.03 -5.44 16.04
C GLN A 45 5.51 -5.25 16.07
N ILE A 46 5.07 -3.99 16.01
CA ILE A 46 3.64 -3.66 16.05
C ILE A 46 2.96 -4.18 14.79
N THR A 47 1.85 -4.90 14.98
CA THR A 47 1.08 -5.52 13.90
C THR A 47 -0.31 -4.91 13.82
N VAL A 48 -0.76 -4.62 12.62
CA VAL A 48 -2.12 -4.15 12.31
C VAL A 48 -2.95 -5.32 11.85
N VAL A 49 -4.07 -5.58 12.50
CA VAL A 49 -4.95 -6.71 12.19
C VAL A 49 -6.42 -6.27 12.09
N ASP A 50 -7.20 -7.05 11.38
CA ASP A 50 -8.64 -6.90 11.32
C ASP A 50 -9.28 -7.12 12.70
N ALA A 51 -10.21 -6.26 13.08
CA ALA A 51 -10.87 -6.34 14.38
C ALA A 51 -11.76 -7.58 14.53
N ASN A 52 -12.28 -8.14 13.42
CA ASN A 52 -13.22 -9.26 13.44
C ASN A 52 -12.50 -10.62 13.41
N ASP A 53 -11.67 -10.87 12.39
CA ASP A 53 -11.05 -12.16 12.15
C ASP A 53 -9.58 -12.27 12.59
N LYS A 54 -8.99 -11.14 13.03
CA LYS A 54 -7.59 -11.02 13.47
C LYS A 54 -6.56 -11.32 12.38
N LEU A 55 -6.97 -11.36 11.12
CA LEU A 55 -6.03 -11.50 10.01
C LEU A 55 -5.20 -10.22 9.83
N PRO A 56 -3.94 -10.33 9.36
CA PRO A 56 -3.10 -9.18 9.09
C PRO A 56 -3.73 -8.22 8.07
N VAL A 57 -3.71 -6.92 8.36
CA VAL A 57 -4.10 -5.90 7.39
C VAL A 57 -2.87 -5.52 6.58
N ILE A 58 -2.85 -5.97 5.33
CA ILE A 58 -1.76 -5.78 4.38
C ILE A 58 -1.91 -4.40 3.72
N SER A 59 -0.80 -3.72 3.43
CA SER A 59 -0.78 -2.47 2.64
C SER A 59 -1.54 -1.30 3.24
N ALA A 60 -1.85 -1.31 4.53
CA ALA A 60 -2.39 -0.13 5.18
C ALA A 60 -1.37 1.01 5.12
N SER A 61 -1.79 2.16 4.60
CA SER A 61 -0.95 3.35 4.52
C SER A 61 -0.75 3.93 5.91
N ILE A 62 0.51 4.14 6.27
CA ILE A 62 0.91 4.69 7.57
C ILE A 62 1.41 6.10 7.35
N TYR A 63 0.81 7.04 8.05
CA TYR A 63 1.18 8.45 8.04
C TYR A 63 1.71 8.86 9.40
N ASN A 64 2.48 9.95 9.45
CA ASN A 64 2.80 10.60 10.73
C ASN A 64 1.53 11.05 11.46
N GLY A 65 1.62 11.36 12.76
CA GLY A 65 0.46 11.73 13.57
C GLY A 65 -0.36 12.91 13.04
N ASN A 66 0.25 13.77 12.21
CA ASN A 66 -0.42 14.88 11.54
C ASN A 66 -1.09 14.46 10.21
N GLY A 67 -0.89 13.23 9.76
CA GLY A 67 -1.44 12.71 8.51
C GLY A 67 -0.82 13.30 7.23
N THR A 68 0.25 14.08 7.34
CA THR A 68 0.83 14.83 6.22
C THR A 68 1.96 14.10 5.53
N ASP A 69 2.67 13.24 6.24
CA ASP A 69 3.82 12.52 5.70
C ASP A 69 3.58 11.03 5.69
N VAL A 70 3.81 10.43 4.53
CA VAL A 70 3.65 8.99 4.34
C VAL A 70 4.92 8.31 4.82
N ILE A 71 4.82 7.55 5.90
CA ILE A 71 5.93 6.81 6.52
C ILE A 71 6.19 5.49 5.79
N GLY A 72 5.12 4.84 5.33
CA GLY A 72 5.19 3.56 4.65
C GLY A 72 3.84 2.85 4.59
N ILE A 73 3.89 1.54 4.45
CA ILE A 73 2.73 0.66 4.45
C ILE A 73 2.99 -0.52 5.39
N THR A 74 1.92 -1.17 5.85
CA THR A 74 2.04 -2.46 6.53
C THR A 74 2.50 -3.55 5.56
N ASP A 75 3.33 -4.46 6.04
CA ASP A 75 3.83 -5.59 5.25
C ASP A 75 2.79 -6.72 5.14
N TYR A 76 3.21 -7.86 4.56
CA TYR A 76 2.37 -9.05 4.40
C TYR A 76 1.87 -9.64 5.73
N ASP A 77 2.64 -9.50 6.79
CA ASP A 77 2.26 -9.93 8.14
C ASP A 77 1.48 -8.84 8.90
N GLY A 78 1.13 -7.73 8.25
CA GLY A 78 0.48 -6.57 8.86
C GLY A 78 1.41 -5.73 9.74
N LYS A 79 2.72 -5.93 9.68
CA LYS A 79 3.68 -5.25 10.54
C LYS A 79 3.91 -3.81 10.10
N LEU A 80 4.05 -2.91 11.06
CA LEU A 80 4.43 -1.53 10.79
C LEU A 80 5.85 -1.42 10.25
N PRO A 81 6.14 -0.41 9.39
CA PRO A 81 7.50 -0.02 9.08
C PRO A 81 8.24 0.38 10.37
N LYS A 82 9.51 -0.01 10.51
CA LYS A 82 10.34 0.32 11.69
C LYS A 82 10.42 1.84 11.95
N THR A 83 10.39 2.64 10.90
CA THR A 83 10.36 4.10 10.99
C THR A 83 9.07 4.63 11.64
N ALA A 84 7.95 3.96 11.46
CA ALA A 84 6.68 4.32 12.08
C ALA A 84 6.66 4.04 13.59
N GLU A 85 7.31 2.97 14.04
CA GLU A 85 7.37 2.58 15.45
C GLU A 85 8.11 3.59 16.34
N GLN A 86 8.93 4.45 15.74
CA GLN A 86 9.67 5.51 16.43
C GLN A 86 8.84 6.78 16.67
N LEU A 87 7.63 6.84 16.11
CA LEU A 87 6.76 8.01 16.24
C LEU A 87 5.91 7.93 17.51
N GLN A 88 5.49 9.09 18.00
CA GLN A 88 4.57 9.17 19.14
C GLN A 88 3.16 8.73 18.73
N SER A 89 2.73 9.13 17.55
CA SER A 89 1.42 8.80 16.99
C SER A 89 1.51 8.59 15.49
N ILE A 90 0.60 7.76 14.99
CA ILE A 90 0.44 7.48 13.56
C ILE A 90 -1.02 7.58 13.16
N HIS A 91 -1.25 7.92 11.91
CA HIS A 91 -2.54 7.80 11.25
C HIS A 91 -2.49 6.62 10.27
N ILE A 92 -3.47 5.72 10.36
CA ILE A 92 -3.57 4.53 9.51
C ILE A 92 -4.77 4.67 8.60
N GLN A 93 -4.56 4.44 7.31
CA GLN A 93 -5.60 4.46 6.31
C GLN A 93 -5.52 3.24 5.40
N HIS A 94 -6.68 2.60 5.21
CA HIS A 94 -6.84 1.51 4.26
C HIS A 94 -8.25 1.58 3.65
N ILE A 95 -8.37 1.31 2.34
CA ILE A 95 -9.64 1.48 1.63
C ILE A 95 -10.77 0.61 2.19
N ASN A 96 -10.44 -0.56 2.71
CA ASN A 96 -11.39 -1.53 3.28
C ASN A 96 -11.64 -1.36 4.78
N TYR A 97 -10.97 -0.41 5.45
CA TYR A 97 -11.06 -0.22 6.90
C TYR A 97 -11.39 1.23 7.27
N MET A 98 -11.94 1.42 8.45
CA MET A 98 -12.11 2.76 9.02
C MET A 98 -10.73 3.34 9.34
N PRO A 99 -10.48 4.63 9.02
CA PRO A 99 -9.22 5.27 9.39
C PRO A 99 -9.04 5.29 10.90
N ALA A 100 -7.81 5.17 11.37
CA ALA A 100 -7.49 5.17 12.79
C ALA A 100 -6.32 6.10 13.12
N ASN A 101 -6.47 6.87 14.20
CA ASN A 101 -5.39 7.64 14.81
C ASN A 101 -4.91 6.87 16.03
N ILE A 102 -3.65 6.49 16.06
CA ILE A 102 -3.09 5.63 17.10
C ILE A 102 -1.96 6.38 17.83
N ASN A 103 -2.09 6.50 19.14
CA ASN A 103 -0.98 6.91 19.98
C ASN A 103 -0.17 5.65 20.34
N LEU A 104 1.03 5.52 19.80
CA LEU A 104 1.87 4.34 19.99
C LEU A 104 2.41 4.20 21.41
N GLN A 105 2.53 5.32 22.14
CA GLN A 105 2.97 5.30 23.55
C GLN A 105 1.92 4.73 24.50
N SER A 106 0.65 4.74 24.10
CA SER A 106 -0.47 4.23 24.90
C SER A 106 -0.86 2.79 24.54
N LEU A 107 -0.20 2.18 23.55
CA LEU A 107 -0.45 0.79 23.18
C LEU A 107 -0.05 -0.14 24.32
N LYS A 108 -1.01 -0.93 24.80
CA LYS A 108 -0.78 -1.96 25.83
C LYS A 108 -0.19 -3.24 25.20
N ASP A 109 -0.64 -3.54 23.97
CA ASP A 109 -0.24 -4.71 23.20
C ASP A 109 0.39 -4.25 21.90
N SER A 110 1.29 -5.06 21.31
CA SER A 110 1.89 -4.78 20.01
C SER A 110 0.92 -5.03 18.84
N THR A 111 -0.39 -4.83 19.06
CA THR A 111 -1.43 -5.12 18.07
C THR A 111 -2.39 -3.95 17.97
N ILE A 112 -2.60 -3.49 16.73
CA ILE A 112 -3.57 -2.45 16.37
C ILE A 112 -4.73 -3.13 15.65
N LEU A 113 -5.95 -2.89 16.14
CA LEU A 113 -7.18 -3.42 15.55
C LEU A 113 -7.78 -2.36 14.61
N LEU A 114 -8.00 -2.71 13.34
CA LEU A 114 -8.75 -1.89 12.41
C LEU A 114 -10.16 -2.44 12.21
N THR A 115 -11.14 -1.57 12.26
CA THR A 115 -12.55 -1.94 12.01
C THR A 115 -12.81 -1.97 10.51
N PRO A 116 -13.26 -3.12 9.96
CA PRO A 116 -13.63 -3.21 8.55
C PRO A 116 -14.75 -2.23 8.18
N ARG A 117 -14.69 -1.72 6.95
CA ARG A 117 -15.80 -0.98 6.35
C ARG A 117 -16.78 -1.93 5.68
N THR A 118 -18.05 -1.61 5.81
CA THR A 118 -19.08 -2.21 4.96
C THR A 118 -19.12 -1.44 3.64
N HIS A 119 -18.80 -2.13 2.54
CA HIS A 119 -18.97 -1.59 1.20
C HIS A 119 -20.29 -2.11 0.63
N LYS A 120 -21.13 -1.22 0.12
CA LYS A 120 -22.23 -1.61 -0.75
C LYS A 120 -21.63 -2.21 -2.02
N LEU A 121 -21.99 -3.45 -2.35
CA LEU A 121 -21.57 -4.02 -3.63
C LEU A 121 -22.16 -3.18 -4.77
N PRO A 122 -21.37 -2.92 -5.82
CA PRO A 122 -21.87 -2.21 -6.97
C PRO A 122 -23.01 -2.99 -7.64
N GLU A 123 -24.04 -2.28 -8.08
CA GLU A 123 -25.10 -2.89 -8.91
C GLU A 123 -24.50 -3.31 -10.24
N VAL A 124 -24.57 -4.60 -10.57
CA VAL A 124 -24.07 -5.14 -11.83
C VAL A 124 -25.26 -5.46 -12.73
N LYS A 125 -25.45 -4.67 -13.78
CA LYS A 125 -26.47 -4.92 -14.81
C LYS A 125 -25.84 -5.64 -16.00
N ILE A 126 -25.99 -6.94 -16.05
CA ILE A 126 -25.47 -7.76 -17.15
C ILE A 126 -26.56 -7.89 -18.22
N SER A 127 -26.61 -6.96 -19.17
CA SER A 127 -27.34 -7.16 -20.42
C SER A 127 -26.33 -7.22 -21.57
N LYS A 128 -26.11 -8.40 -22.09
CA LYS A 128 -25.08 -8.63 -23.12
C LYS A 128 -25.61 -8.21 -24.49
N GLN A 129 -25.27 -7.00 -24.92
CA GLN A 129 -25.44 -6.59 -26.32
C GLN A 129 -24.15 -6.92 -27.11
N LYS A 130 -24.32 -7.29 -28.37
CA LYS A 130 -23.20 -7.51 -29.27
C LYS A 130 -22.37 -6.22 -29.39
N ASP A 131 -21.04 -6.32 -29.24
CA ASP A 131 -20.09 -5.19 -29.29
C ASP A 131 -20.24 -4.12 -28.16
N ALA A 132 -20.93 -4.42 -27.08
CA ALA A 132 -20.98 -3.54 -25.92
C ALA A 132 -19.66 -3.54 -25.16
N MET A 133 -19.32 -2.41 -24.54
CA MET A 133 -18.18 -2.29 -23.65
C MET A 133 -18.65 -2.35 -22.18
N LEU A 134 -17.88 -3.01 -21.36
CA LEU A 134 -18.05 -2.93 -19.90
C LEU A 134 -17.81 -1.49 -19.48
N ARG A 135 -18.83 -0.86 -18.85
CA ARG A 135 -18.76 0.50 -18.32
C ARG A 135 -18.82 0.44 -16.81
N MET A 136 -17.79 0.98 -16.17
CA MET A 136 -17.72 1.13 -14.71
C MET A 136 -17.96 2.60 -14.36
N LYS A 137 -18.97 2.89 -13.53
CA LYS A 137 -19.12 4.18 -12.86
C LYS A 137 -18.26 4.15 -11.61
N VAL A 138 -17.33 5.08 -11.50
CA VAL A 138 -16.34 5.11 -10.41
C VAL A 138 -16.31 6.46 -9.72
N TYR A 139 -16.06 6.45 -8.42
CA TYR A 139 -15.57 7.60 -7.67
C TYR A 139 -14.08 7.43 -7.45
N ILE A 140 -13.33 8.49 -7.66
CA ILE A 140 -11.88 8.51 -7.56
C ILE A 140 -11.46 9.64 -6.63
N ARG A 141 -10.60 9.32 -5.67
CA ARG A 141 -9.87 10.28 -4.85
C ARG A 141 -8.39 10.14 -5.16
N HIS A 142 -7.78 11.25 -5.54
CA HIS A 142 -6.36 11.29 -5.83
C HIS A 142 -5.70 12.36 -4.97
N MET A 143 -4.56 12.02 -4.37
CA MET A 143 -3.81 12.91 -3.50
C MET A 143 -2.33 12.88 -3.88
N THR A 144 -1.71 14.06 -3.88
CA THR A 144 -0.27 14.20 -4.06
C THR A 144 0.35 14.89 -2.86
N VAL A 145 1.48 14.37 -2.42
CA VAL A 145 2.30 14.94 -1.36
C VAL A 145 3.67 15.26 -1.94
N LEU A 146 4.11 16.49 -1.86
CA LEU A 146 5.36 16.99 -2.42
C LEU A 146 6.34 17.30 -1.28
N ASN A 147 7.41 16.50 -1.18
CA ASN A 147 8.41 16.63 -0.10
C ASN A 147 7.76 16.74 1.29
N SER A 148 6.91 15.76 1.65
CA SER A 148 6.15 15.68 2.92
C SER A 148 5.10 16.80 3.13
N LYS A 149 4.78 17.60 2.10
CA LYS A 149 3.73 18.62 2.16
C LYS A 149 2.56 18.20 1.28
N PRO A 150 1.33 18.12 1.79
CA PRO A 150 0.15 17.92 0.96
C PRO A 150 0.10 19.00 -0.13
N ALA A 151 0.10 18.59 -1.39
CA ALA A 151 0.23 19.51 -2.52
C ALA A 151 -1.05 19.67 -3.30
N ALA A 152 -1.74 18.56 -3.62
CA ALA A 152 -3.01 18.61 -4.31
C ALA A 152 -3.91 17.45 -3.91
N VAL A 153 -5.21 17.68 -3.99
CA VAL A 153 -6.26 16.67 -3.79
C VAL A 153 -7.28 16.84 -4.90
N SER A 154 -7.71 15.75 -5.52
CA SER A 154 -8.85 15.76 -6.43
C SER A 154 -9.82 14.65 -6.07
N GLU A 155 -11.12 14.95 -6.21
CA GLU A 155 -12.20 13.99 -6.12
C GLU A 155 -12.99 14.07 -7.43
N SER A 156 -13.28 12.93 -8.04
CA SER A 156 -13.96 12.90 -9.33
C SER A 156 -14.89 11.70 -9.46
N MET A 157 -15.92 11.89 -10.28
CA MET A 157 -16.77 10.84 -10.80
C MET A 157 -16.42 10.59 -12.25
N ALA A 158 -16.30 9.33 -12.65
CA ALA A 158 -15.97 9.00 -14.02
C ALA A 158 -16.67 7.73 -14.50
N TYR A 159 -16.76 7.59 -15.82
CA TYR A 159 -16.96 6.31 -16.49
C TYR A 159 -15.63 5.79 -17.02
N LEU A 160 -15.34 4.51 -16.75
CA LEU A 160 -14.26 3.76 -17.37
C LEU A 160 -14.87 2.72 -18.31
N TYR A 161 -14.29 2.57 -19.50
CA TYR A 161 -14.81 1.65 -20.52
C TYR A 161 -13.76 0.60 -20.86
N PHE A 162 -14.16 -0.67 -20.83
CA PHE A 162 -13.32 -1.81 -21.12
C PHE A 162 -13.93 -2.65 -22.24
N LYS A 163 -13.11 -3.07 -23.19
CA LYS A 163 -13.53 -4.09 -24.16
C LYS A 163 -13.72 -5.43 -23.46
N GLU A 164 -14.63 -6.25 -23.96
CA GLU A 164 -14.95 -7.56 -23.40
C GLU A 164 -13.72 -8.48 -23.26
N ASN A 165 -12.80 -8.43 -24.21
CA ASN A 165 -11.56 -9.22 -24.24
C ASN A 165 -10.34 -8.36 -23.87
N ASN A 166 -10.49 -7.49 -22.90
CA ASN A 166 -9.40 -6.63 -22.47
C ASN A 166 -8.44 -7.39 -21.55
N ASP A 167 -7.46 -8.04 -22.15
CA ASP A 167 -6.43 -8.77 -21.42
C ASP A 167 -5.43 -7.85 -20.72
N ASP A 168 -5.43 -6.55 -21.05
CA ASP A 168 -4.46 -5.60 -20.50
C ASP A 168 -4.86 -5.04 -19.12
N GLY A 169 -6.14 -5.18 -18.73
CA GLY A 169 -6.66 -4.60 -17.48
C GLY A 169 -6.74 -3.07 -17.47
N LYS A 170 -6.46 -2.42 -18.62
CA LYS A 170 -6.52 -0.95 -18.76
C LYS A 170 -7.86 -0.51 -19.37
N PRO A 171 -8.42 0.63 -18.91
CA PRO A 171 -9.56 1.21 -19.60
C PRO A 171 -9.17 1.58 -21.04
N ASN A 172 -10.02 1.24 -22.00
CA ASN A 172 -9.85 1.66 -23.41
C ASN A 172 -10.19 3.14 -23.60
N SER A 173 -11.07 3.67 -22.77
CA SER A 173 -11.37 5.10 -22.70
C SER A 173 -12.02 5.42 -21.36
N TYR A 174 -12.11 6.71 -21.05
CA TYR A 174 -12.80 7.20 -19.85
C TYR A 174 -13.55 8.50 -20.16
N LYS A 175 -14.46 8.88 -19.25
CA LYS A 175 -15.17 10.16 -19.26
C LYS A 175 -15.30 10.67 -17.83
N ILE A 176 -14.75 11.82 -17.55
CA ILE A 176 -14.99 12.53 -16.28
C ILE A 176 -16.40 13.12 -16.32
N LEU A 177 -17.19 12.87 -15.30
CA LEU A 177 -18.57 13.34 -15.15
C LEU A 177 -18.64 14.59 -14.27
N SER A 178 -17.89 14.59 -13.18
CA SER A 178 -17.76 15.72 -12.26
C SER A 178 -16.41 15.63 -11.55
N GLU A 179 -15.88 16.76 -11.14
CA GLU A 179 -14.61 16.81 -10.40
C GLU A 179 -14.55 18.02 -9.49
N ASP A 180 -13.80 17.87 -8.39
CA ASP A 180 -13.41 18.93 -7.48
C ASP A 180 -11.91 18.83 -7.19
N LYS A 181 -11.20 19.94 -7.31
CA LYS A 181 -9.73 19.96 -7.20
C LYS A 181 -9.30 21.04 -6.22
N PHE A 182 -8.32 20.68 -5.39
CA PHE A 182 -7.75 21.55 -4.37
C PHE A 182 -6.23 21.52 -4.48
N LYS A 183 -5.60 22.67 -4.27
CA LYS A 183 -4.14 22.84 -4.36
C LYS A 183 -3.62 23.76 -3.25
N ASP A 184 -2.50 23.36 -2.64
CA ASP A 184 -1.75 24.23 -1.75
C ASP A 184 -0.57 24.86 -2.50
N GLU A 185 -0.69 26.11 -2.91
CA GLU A 185 0.35 26.84 -3.64
C GLU A 185 1.66 26.91 -2.84
N LYS A 186 1.59 26.93 -1.50
CA LYS A 186 2.79 26.98 -0.64
C LYS A 186 3.62 25.69 -0.71
N ALA A 187 2.98 24.55 -0.94
CA ALA A 187 3.70 23.29 -1.11
C ALA A 187 4.60 23.30 -2.34
N TYR A 188 4.29 24.13 -3.33
CA TYR A 188 5.04 24.25 -4.59
C TYR A 188 6.15 25.30 -4.56
N GLU A 189 6.22 26.15 -3.52
CA GLU A 189 7.24 27.18 -3.43
C GLU A 189 8.65 26.58 -3.34
N GLY A 190 9.58 27.12 -4.15
CA GLY A 190 10.96 26.63 -4.20
C GLY A 190 11.19 25.34 -4.96
N GLU A 191 10.14 24.61 -5.34
CA GLU A 191 10.25 23.31 -5.99
C GLU A 191 10.59 23.43 -7.49
N SER A 192 11.26 22.39 -8.00
CA SER A 192 11.61 22.31 -9.42
C SER A 192 10.38 22.23 -10.32
N LYS A 193 10.48 22.73 -11.57
CA LYS A 193 9.39 22.61 -12.56
C LYS A 193 8.93 21.17 -12.77
N MET A 194 9.87 20.21 -12.73
CA MET A 194 9.58 18.80 -12.92
C MET A 194 8.73 18.25 -11.76
N LEU A 195 9.11 18.50 -10.51
CA LEU A 195 8.34 18.07 -9.35
C LEU A 195 6.95 18.71 -9.31
N LYS A 196 6.86 20.00 -9.65
CA LYS A 196 5.57 20.70 -9.79
C LYS A 196 4.69 20.03 -10.83
N SER A 197 5.23 19.74 -12.01
CA SER A 197 4.48 19.04 -13.07
C SER A 197 4.03 17.65 -12.68
N LEU A 198 4.86 16.89 -11.94
CA LEU A 198 4.49 15.59 -11.42
C LEU A 198 3.39 15.69 -10.36
N ALA A 199 3.47 16.67 -9.45
CA ALA A 199 2.45 16.88 -8.42
C ALA A 199 1.12 17.40 -9.00
N ASP A 200 1.17 18.13 -10.13
CA ASP A 200 -0.03 18.59 -10.85
C ASP A 200 -0.63 17.50 -11.77
N PHE A 201 0.05 16.37 -11.93
CA PHE A 201 -0.45 15.25 -12.75
C PHE A 201 -1.65 14.60 -12.08
N SER A 202 -2.82 15.09 -12.39
CA SER A 202 -4.08 14.78 -11.72
C SER A 202 -5.04 13.95 -12.60
N ASN A 203 -4.52 13.04 -13.46
CA ASN A 203 -5.38 12.16 -14.22
C ASN A 203 -5.23 10.68 -13.80
N PRO A 204 -5.78 10.30 -12.62
CA PRO A 204 -5.67 8.95 -12.11
C PRO A 204 -6.35 7.91 -13.00
N THR A 205 -7.33 8.30 -13.81
CA THR A 205 -8.04 7.39 -14.73
C THR A 205 -7.14 6.90 -15.86
N ALA A 206 -6.17 7.70 -16.29
CA ALA A 206 -5.24 7.31 -17.35
C ALA A 206 -4.22 6.26 -16.90
N LEU A 207 -4.00 6.14 -15.59
CA LEU A 207 -3.06 5.20 -14.99
C LEU A 207 -3.74 3.98 -14.36
N ALA A 208 -5.07 3.94 -14.35
CA ALA A 208 -5.82 2.81 -13.81
C ALA A 208 -5.44 1.51 -14.54
N PHE A 209 -5.07 0.50 -13.77
CA PHE A 209 -4.64 -0.79 -14.27
C PHE A 209 -5.11 -1.89 -13.32
N PHE A 210 -5.93 -2.80 -13.82
CA PHE A 210 -6.58 -3.84 -13.03
C PHE A 210 -6.17 -5.20 -13.55
N ASP A 211 -5.26 -5.87 -12.90
CA ASP A 211 -4.79 -7.21 -13.28
C ASP A 211 -4.85 -8.25 -12.17
N GLY A 212 -5.16 -7.85 -10.95
CA GLY A 212 -5.17 -8.72 -9.78
C GLY A 212 -6.03 -9.97 -9.97
N TYR A 213 -7.24 -9.83 -10.52
CA TYR A 213 -8.15 -10.96 -10.77
C TYR A 213 -7.54 -12.09 -11.61
N LYS A 214 -6.58 -11.78 -12.48
CA LYS A 214 -5.90 -12.78 -13.34
C LYS A 214 -5.03 -13.74 -12.53
N HIS A 215 -4.57 -13.28 -11.36
CA HIS A 215 -3.67 -14.02 -10.48
C HIS A 215 -4.40 -14.78 -9.38
N TYR A 216 -5.73 -14.59 -9.24
CA TYR A 216 -6.52 -15.18 -8.16
C TYR A 216 -6.32 -16.69 -8.01
N ASN A 217 -6.45 -17.46 -9.09
CA ASN A 217 -6.34 -18.93 -9.00
C ASN A 217 -4.95 -19.40 -8.54
N THR A 218 -3.90 -18.71 -8.97
CA THR A 218 -2.52 -18.99 -8.54
C THR A 218 -2.33 -18.63 -7.08
N LEU A 219 -2.85 -17.48 -6.65
CA LEU A 219 -2.75 -16.99 -5.29
C LEU A 219 -3.60 -17.80 -4.31
N LYS A 220 -4.74 -18.34 -4.74
CA LYS A 220 -5.62 -19.18 -3.90
C LYS A 220 -4.88 -20.38 -3.32
N GLY A 221 -3.90 -20.94 -4.05
CA GLY A 221 -3.09 -22.06 -3.58
C GLY A 221 -1.92 -21.69 -2.69
N SER A 222 -1.36 -20.50 -2.82
CA SER A 222 -0.11 -20.10 -2.14
C SER A 222 -0.17 -18.81 -1.35
N ARG A 223 -1.22 -18.01 -1.51
CA ARG A 223 -1.40 -16.64 -0.96
C ARG A 223 -0.29 -15.64 -1.33
N ARG A 224 0.78 -16.10 -1.97
CA ARG A 224 1.93 -15.28 -2.37
C ARG A 224 2.51 -15.80 -3.67
N MET A 225 2.82 -14.89 -4.58
CA MET A 225 3.44 -15.19 -5.86
C MET A 225 4.47 -14.11 -6.21
N GLY A 226 5.72 -14.53 -6.46
CA GLY A 226 6.74 -13.65 -7.03
C GLY A 226 6.53 -13.50 -8.54
N THR A 227 6.72 -12.30 -9.06
CA THR A 227 6.79 -12.04 -10.49
C THR A 227 8.13 -11.42 -10.84
N SER A 228 8.72 -11.84 -11.94
CA SER A 228 9.90 -11.19 -12.51
C SER A 228 9.47 -10.32 -13.68
N TRP A 229 9.48 -9.02 -13.54
CA TRP A 229 9.51 -8.12 -14.66
C TRP A 229 10.95 -8.02 -15.16
N LYS A 230 11.16 -7.80 -16.46
CA LYS A 230 12.51 -7.77 -17.06
C LYS A 230 13.54 -6.88 -16.36
N ARG A 231 13.14 -5.97 -15.48
CA ARG A 231 14.00 -5.05 -14.70
C ARG A 231 13.58 -4.85 -13.25
N ALA A 232 12.46 -5.43 -12.84
CA ALA A 232 11.93 -5.24 -11.50
C ALA A 232 11.08 -6.46 -11.11
N GLY A 233 11.30 -6.99 -9.92
CA GLY A 233 10.45 -8.00 -9.32
C GLY A 233 9.31 -7.35 -8.57
N GLY A 234 8.16 -7.99 -8.55
CA GLY A 234 7.03 -7.66 -7.69
C GLY A 234 6.55 -8.91 -6.99
N ILE A 235 5.80 -8.73 -5.94
CA ILE A 235 5.16 -9.83 -5.23
C ILE A 235 3.67 -9.53 -5.21
N TYR A 236 2.87 -10.53 -5.59
CA TYR A 236 1.44 -10.52 -5.37
C TYR A 236 1.14 -11.24 -4.08
N TYR A 237 0.25 -10.68 -3.30
CA TYR A 237 -0.32 -11.28 -2.10
C TYR A 237 -1.82 -11.35 -2.24
N MET A 238 -2.45 -12.30 -1.58
CA MET A 238 -3.89 -12.38 -1.49
C MET A 238 -4.32 -12.54 -0.04
N ASN A 239 -5.26 -11.71 0.37
CA ASN A 239 -6.04 -11.87 1.58
C ASN A 239 -7.48 -12.22 1.23
N GLU A 240 -8.00 -13.32 1.76
CA GLU A 240 -9.35 -13.81 1.45
C GLU A 240 -10.22 -13.67 2.70
N ASP A 241 -11.24 -12.83 2.61
CA ASP A 241 -12.29 -12.68 3.61
C ASP A 241 -13.50 -13.54 3.20
N SER A 242 -13.53 -14.75 3.70
CA SER A 242 -14.59 -15.71 3.40
C SER A 242 -15.94 -15.34 4.04
N ILE A 243 -15.95 -14.55 5.13
CA ILE A 243 -17.15 -14.10 5.81
C ILE A 243 -17.88 -13.08 4.93
N ASN A 244 -17.17 -12.06 4.45
CA ASN A 244 -17.73 -11.01 3.62
C ASN A 244 -17.67 -11.31 2.12
N LYS A 245 -17.29 -12.53 1.72
CA LYS A 245 -17.17 -12.96 0.33
C LYS A 245 -16.33 -12.02 -0.53
N ARG A 246 -15.14 -11.69 -0.06
CA ARG A 246 -14.19 -10.79 -0.72
C ARG A 246 -12.80 -11.38 -0.76
N CYS A 247 -12.02 -10.95 -1.73
CA CYS A 247 -10.58 -11.13 -1.71
C CYS A 247 -9.89 -9.82 -2.08
N GLU A 248 -8.84 -9.51 -1.36
CA GLU A 248 -7.93 -8.42 -1.68
C GLU A 248 -6.66 -8.99 -2.31
N ILE A 249 -6.29 -8.48 -3.46
CA ILE A 249 -5.08 -8.86 -4.18
C ILE A 249 -4.17 -7.65 -4.23
N VAL A 250 -3.04 -7.75 -3.56
CA VAL A 250 -2.04 -6.69 -3.46
C VAL A 250 -0.85 -7.02 -4.33
N ARG A 251 -0.50 -6.10 -5.20
CA ARG A 251 0.77 -6.11 -5.93
C ARG A 251 1.72 -5.13 -5.25
N ASP A 252 2.78 -5.66 -4.65
CA ASP A 252 3.87 -4.89 -4.08
C ASP A 252 5.09 -5.02 -4.99
N SER A 253 5.49 -3.90 -5.56
CA SER A 253 6.73 -3.82 -6.34
C SER A 253 7.84 -3.38 -5.41
N LEU A 254 8.71 -4.33 -5.03
CA LEU A 254 9.81 -4.17 -4.08
C LEU A 254 10.92 -3.23 -4.59
N PHE A 255 10.56 -2.03 -5.04
CA PHE A 255 11.54 -1.01 -5.39
C PHE A 255 11.97 -0.15 -4.20
N SER A 256 11.49 -0.46 -2.98
CA SER A 256 11.74 0.34 -1.79
C SER A 256 13.23 0.51 -1.50
N ASP A 257 14.02 -0.56 -1.62
CA ASP A 257 15.45 -0.54 -1.32
C ASP A 257 16.31 -0.06 -2.51
N LYS A 258 15.80 -0.18 -3.74
CA LYS A 258 16.48 0.23 -4.96
C LYS A 258 15.50 0.91 -5.91
N PRO A 259 15.33 2.24 -5.81
CA PRO A 259 14.44 2.97 -6.70
C PRO A 259 14.73 2.65 -8.17
N PHE A 260 13.67 2.35 -8.94
CA PHE A 260 13.78 2.13 -10.37
C PHE A 260 14.07 3.46 -11.07
N LYS A 261 15.27 3.61 -11.61
CA LYS A 261 15.70 4.82 -12.33
C LYS A 261 15.22 4.76 -13.80
N VAL A 262 14.64 5.85 -14.27
CA VAL A 262 14.33 6.07 -15.68
C VAL A 262 15.38 6.99 -16.26
N PRO A 263 16.41 6.46 -16.95
CA PRO A 263 17.63 7.22 -17.28
C PRO A 263 17.38 8.47 -18.14
N LEU A 264 16.38 8.41 -19.04
CA LEU A 264 16.10 9.50 -20.00
C LEU A 264 15.40 10.71 -19.36
N PHE A 265 14.75 10.53 -18.19
CA PHE A 265 13.87 11.57 -17.62
C PHE A 265 14.37 12.13 -16.29
N GLY A 266 15.47 11.64 -15.75
CA GLY A 266 16.05 12.14 -14.50
C GLY A 266 15.20 11.90 -13.26
N PHE A 267 14.34 10.87 -13.26
CA PHE A 267 13.56 10.46 -12.10
C PHE A 267 13.64 8.95 -11.82
N ALA A 268 13.22 8.55 -10.64
CA ALA A 268 13.15 7.19 -10.18
C ALA A 268 11.81 6.94 -9.47
N PHE A 269 11.32 5.73 -9.55
CA PHE A 269 10.11 5.28 -8.87
C PHE A 269 10.46 4.39 -7.67
N SER A 270 9.69 4.50 -6.60
CA SER A 270 9.73 3.58 -5.47
C SER A 270 8.36 3.47 -4.80
N ASN A 271 8.25 2.56 -3.84
CA ASN A 271 7.02 2.36 -3.06
C ASN A 271 5.78 2.18 -3.96
N ILE A 272 5.95 1.41 -5.06
CA ILE A 272 4.86 1.13 -5.98
C ILE A 272 4.07 -0.02 -5.40
N TYR A 273 2.83 0.22 -5.04
CA TYR A 273 1.89 -0.85 -4.74
C TYR A 273 0.51 -0.55 -5.31
N ASN A 274 -0.21 -1.62 -5.59
CA ASN A 274 -1.59 -1.59 -6.02
C ASN A 274 -2.36 -2.65 -5.21
N SER A 275 -3.53 -2.30 -4.70
CA SER A 275 -4.45 -3.21 -4.01
C SER A 275 -5.79 -3.17 -4.70
N GLU A 276 -6.32 -4.32 -5.04
CA GLU A 276 -7.61 -4.50 -5.71
C GLU A 276 -8.48 -5.44 -4.88
N THR A 277 -9.68 -4.99 -4.52
CA THR A 277 -10.65 -5.81 -3.77
C THR A 277 -11.76 -6.26 -4.70
N TYR A 278 -12.01 -7.56 -4.71
CA TYR A 278 -13.01 -8.21 -5.54
C TYR A 278 -14.06 -8.94 -4.70
N SER A 279 -15.31 -8.97 -5.19
CA SER A 279 -16.33 -9.88 -4.68
C SER A 279 -16.05 -11.31 -5.15
N THR A 280 -16.18 -12.26 -4.22
CA THR A 280 -16.10 -13.71 -4.50
C THR A 280 -17.45 -14.41 -4.41
N GLU A 281 -18.56 -13.66 -4.31
CA GLU A 281 -19.90 -14.23 -4.23
C GLU A 281 -20.26 -15.11 -5.44
N LEU A 282 -19.80 -14.72 -6.62
CA LEU A 282 -20.03 -15.46 -7.87
C LEU A 282 -18.88 -16.40 -8.25
N GLY A 283 -17.99 -16.70 -7.29
CA GLY A 283 -16.86 -17.60 -7.50
C GLY A 283 -15.58 -16.87 -7.87
N THR A 284 -14.86 -17.34 -8.90
CA THR A 284 -13.58 -16.72 -9.33
C THR A 284 -13.76 -15.27 -9.75
N PRO A 285 -13.04 -14.33 -9.15
CA PRO A 285 -13.14 -12.91 -9.49
C PRO A 285 -12.81 -12.62 -10.95
N ARG A 286 -13.49 -11.62 -11.47
CA ARG A 286 -13.26 -11.03 -12.78
C ARG A 286 -13.30 -9.52 -12.65
N LEU A 287 -12.94 -8.81 -13.72
CA LEU A 287 -12.93 -7.35 -13.71
C LEU A 287 -14.26 -6.73 -13.23
N TYR A 288 -15.40 -7.30 -13.61
CA TYR A 288 -16.72 -6.83 -13.17
C TYR A 288 -17.09 -7.20 -11.72
N ASN A 289 -16.22 -7.92 -11.00
CA ASN A 289 -16.36 -8.16 -9.57
C ASN A 289 -15.55 -7.17 -8.71
N LEU A 290 -14.84 -6.23 -9.34
CA LEU A 290 -14.06 -5.22 -8.64
C LEU A 290 -14.97 -4.35 -7.76
N ILE A 291 -14.60 -4.16 -6.51
CA ILE A 291 -15.30 -3.33 -5.52
C ILE A 291 -14.58 -2.00 -5.37
N ASN A 292 -13.28 -2.05 -5.17
CA ASN A 292 -12.43 -0.88 -5.00
C ASN A 292 -10.97 -1.19 -5.35
N MET A 293 -10.19 -0.14 -5.43
CA MET A 293 -8.74 -0.22 -5.71
C MET A 293 -8.02 0.93 -5.01
N THR A 294 -6.82 0.66 -4.54
CA THR A 294 -5.85 1.69 -4.15
C THR A 294 -4.58 1.52 -4.96
N ASP A 295 -4.09 2.60 -5.52
CA ASP A 295 -2.81 2.66 -6.22
C ASP A 295 -1.92 3.71 -5.58
N ARG A 296 -0.64 3.39 -5.42
CA ARG A 296 0.33 4.27 -4.77
C ARG A 296 1.70 4.12 -5.39
N TYR A 297 2.39 5.22 -5.55
CA TYR A 297 3.80 5.25 -5.95
C TYR A 297 4.47 6.55 -5.52
N ARG A 298 5.78 6.47 -5.35
CA ARG A 298 6.65 7.62 -5.09
C ARG A 298 7.55 7.86 -6.30
N VAL A 299 7.63 9.09 -6.74
CA VAL A 299 8.52 9.52 -7.81
C VAL A 299 9.57 10.46 -7.24
N TYR A 300 10.85 10.12 -7.42
CA TYR A 300 11.98 10.96 -7.03
C TYR A 300 12.57 11.68 -8.23
N GLN A 301 12.98 12.91 -8.02
CA GLN A 301 13.93 13.57 -8.90
C GLN A 301 15.36 13.15 -8.53
N THR A 302 16.06 12.47 -9.45
CA THR A 302 17.37 11.83 -9.13
C THR A 302 18.47 12.81 -8.75
N LYS A 303 18.39 14.08 -9.19
CA LYS A 303 19.41 15.13 -8.88
C LYS A 303 19.25 15.73 -7.49
N THR A 304 18.04 16.02 -7.08
CA THR A 304 17.73 16.75 -5.83
C THR A 304 17.22 15.85 -4.73
N MET A 305 16.86 14.60 -5.07
CA MET A 305 16.15 13.66 -4.21
C MET A 305 14.78 14.16 -3.70
N GLY A 306 14.30 15.27 -4.23
CA GLY A 306 12.93 15.71 -4.03
C GLY A 306 11.95 14.67 -4.59
N TYR A 307 10.80 14.51 -3.98
CA TYR A 307 9.86 13.46 -4.34
C TYR A 307 8.40 13.91 -4.32
N VAL A 308 7.59 13.17 -5.05
CA VAL A 308 6.13 13.25 -5.01
C VAL A 308 5.58 11.87 -4.66
N ASP A 309 4.81 11.78 -3.58
CA ASP A 309 3.95 10.63 -3.29
C ASP A 309 2.59 10.84 -3.96
N MET A 310 2.10 9.82 -4.62
CA MET A 310 0.77 9.79 -5.23
C MET A 310 -0.01 8.62 -4.68
N VAL A 311 -1.22 8.91 -4.21
CA VAL A 311 -2.17 7.91 -3.70
C VAL A 311 -3.48 8.10 -4.44
N THR A 312 -3.99 7.04 -5.04
CA THR A 312 -5.29 7.00 -5.70
C THR A 312 -6.17 5.95 -5.05
N GLU A 313 -7.33 6.33 -4.59
CA GLU A 313 -8.39 5.44 -4.15
C GLU A 313 -9.51 5.47 -5.18
N MET A 314 -9.99 4.32 -5.58
CA MET A 314 -11.09 4.19 -6.53
C MET A 314 -12.17 3.27 -5.95
N TYR A 315 -13.41 3.72 -6.00
CA TYR A 315 -14.58 2.97 -5.55
C TYR A 315 -15.51 2.74 -6.75
N ILE A 316 -15.89 1.49 -6.95
CA ILE A 316 -16.82 1.13 -8.01
C ILE A 316 -18.25 1.36 -7.51
N LEU A 317 -19.00 2.19 -8.21
CA LEU A 317 -20.37 2.57 -7.83
C LEU A 317 -21.42 1.80 -8.62
N GLY A 318 -21.07 1.35 -9.81
CA GLY A 318 -21.95 0.58 -10.67
C GLY A 318 -21.23 0.05 -11.89
N ILE A 319 -21.71 -1.06 -12.41
CA ILE A 319 -21.15 -1.74 -13.57
C ILE A 319 -22.30 -2.11 -14.50
N ASP A 320 -22.18 -1.72 -15.76
CA ASP A 320 -23.11 -2.10 -16.82
C ASP A 320 -22.37 -2.29 -18.15
N TYR A 321 -23.12 -2.57 -19.20
CA TYR A 321 -22.59 -2.63 -20.56
C TYR A 321 -23.17 -1.47 -21.37
N ALA A 322 -22.30 -0.68 -21.99
CA ALA A 322 -22.67 0.44 -22.83
C ALA A 322 -22.45 0.11 -24.30
N SER A 323 -23.46 0.43 -25.13
CA SER A 323 -23.36 0.39 -26.58
C SER A 323 -22.43 1.49 -27.10
N LYS A 324 -22.02 1.40 -28.38
CA LYS A 324 -21.20 2.45 -29.02
C LYS A 324 -21.94 3.80 -29.07
N GLU A 325 -23.26 3.79 -29.20
CA GLU A 325 -24.13 4.98 -29.20
C GLU A 325 -24.16 5.65 -27.83
N GLU A 326 -24.33 4.85 -26.75
CA GLU A 326 -24.31 5.33 -25.38
C GLU A 326 -22.94 5.93 -25.02
N MET A 327 -21.82 5.26 -25.41
CA MET A 327 -20.51 5.82 -25.21
C MET A 327 -20.30 7.17 -25.92
N LYS A 328 -20.82 7.30 -27.14
CA LYS A 328 -20.76 8.59 -27.89
C LYS A 328 -21.61 9.68 -27.18
N ALA A 329 -22.73 9.30 -26.61
CA ALA A 329 -23.56 10.20 -25.82
C ALA A 329 -22.83 10.61 -24.52
N ASP A 330 -22.29 9.66 -23.79
CA ASP A 330 -21.53 9.92 -22.56
C ASP A 330 -20.37 10.88 -22.79
N LYS A 331 -19.62 10.72 -23.89
CA LYS A 331 -18.51 11.63 -24.25
C LYS A 331 -18.95 13.10 -24.42
N LYS A 332 -20.18 13.33 -24.78
CA LYS A 332 -20.75 14.68 -24.96
C LYS A 332 -21.29 15.29 -23.65
N LEU A 333 -21.39 14.52 -22.57
CA LEU A 333 -21.83 15.02 -21.28
C LEU A 333 -20.94 16.18 -20.83
N LYS A 334 -21.57 17.28 -20.39
CA LYS A 334 -20.85 18.37 -19.73
C LYS A 334 -20.52 17.98 -18.29
N LEU A 335 -19.45 18.55 -17.74
CA LEU A 335 -19.14 18.37 -16.32
C LEU A 335 -20.30 18.90 -15.47
N SER A 336 -20.77 18.08 -14.54
CA SER A 336 -21.72 18.45 -13.50
C SER A 336 -21.02 18.97 -12.26
N PRO A 337 -21.69 19.71 -11.38
CA PRO A 337 -21.18 19.96 -10.04
C PRO A 337 -20.79 18.65 -9.35
N PHE A 338 -19.69 18.67 -8.60
CA PHE A 338 -19.25 17.49 -7.88
C PHE A 338 -20.04 17.34 -6.58
N GLU A 339 -20.58 16.16 -6.37
CA GLU A 339 -21.18 15.71 -5.13
C GLU A 339 -20.57 14.36 -4.76
N ARG A 340 -20.07 14.23 -3.52
CA ARG A 340 -19.51 12.97 -3.05
C ARG A 340 -20.61 11.93 -2.93
N PRO A 341 -20.45 10.72 -3.51
CA PRO A 341 -21.46 9.67 -3.40
C PRO A 341 -21.74 9.29 -1.96
N GLU A 342 -23.01 8.99 -1.68
CA GLU A 342 -23.44 8.49 -0.38
C GLU A 342 -22.71 7.17 -0.03
N GLY A 343 -22.32 6.98 1.22
CA GLY A 343 -21.63 5.78 1.69
C GLY A 343 -20.12 5.75 1.42
N ILE A 344 -19.57 6.71 0.65
CA ILE A 344 -18.14 6.90 0.56
C ILE A 344 -17.68 7.72 1.76
N VAL A 345 -16.98 7.07 2.66
CA VAL A 345 -16.43 7.73 3.85
C VAL A 345 -15.44 8.80 3.41
N ALA A 346 -15.59 10.01 3.96
CA ALA A 346 -14.54 11.02 3.82
C ALA A 346 -13.21 10.38 4.23
N ALA A 347 -12.16 10.58 3.46
CA ALA A 347 -10.83 10.27 3.95
C ALA A 347 -10.68 11.03 5.28
N GLY A 348 -10.11 10.38 6.28
CA GLY A 348 -10.16 10.77 7.68
C GLY A 348 -10.04 12.28 7.98
N ASP A 349 -10.26 12.68 9.18
CA ASP A 349 -10.33 14.09 9.59
C ASP A 349 -9.16 14.95 9.09
N TRP A 350 -7.98 14.34 8.92
CA TRP A 350 -6.80 15.01 8.40
C TRP A 350 -6.96 15.52 6.95
N LEU A 351 -7.57 14.73 6.06
CA LEU A 351 -7.78 15.18 4.67
C LEU A 351 -8.78 16.34 4.63
N THR A 352 -9.84 16.27 5.42
CA THR A 352 -10.82 17.35 5.55
C THR A 352 -10.14 18.63 6.05
N THR A 353 -9.25 18.51 7.03
CA THR A 353 -8.48 19.65 7.56
C THR A 353 -7.50 20.18 6.52
N THR A 354 -6.82 19.30 5.79
CA THR A 354 -5.88 19.66 4.72
C THR A 354 -6.60 20.40 3.59
N ILE A 355 -7.73 19.87 3.12
CA ILE A 355 -8.54 20.49 2.05
C ILE A 355 -9.03 21.88 2.46
N LYS A 356 -9.43 22.09 3.73
CA LYS A 356 -9.85 23.43 4.21
C LYS A 356 -8.77 24.49 4.07
N GLY A 357 -7.49 24.11 4.13
CA GLY A 357 -6.35 25.02 3.92
C GLY A 357 -5.97 25.23 2.46
N MET A 358 -6.50 24.46 1.53
CA MET A 358 -6.16 24.50 0.11
C MET A 358 -7.08 25.41 -0.69
N LYS A 359 -6.57 25.95 -1.79
CA LYS A 359 -7.36 26.70 -2.77
C LYS A 359 -8.04 25.75 -3.72
N ARG A 360 -9.37 25.92 -3.87
CA ARG A 360 -10.11 25.21 -4.92
C ARG A 360 -9.72 25.75 -6.29
N ILE A 361 -9.37 24.86 -7.19
CA ILE A 361 -9.03 25.18 -8.58
C ILE A 361 -10.17 24.72 -9.49
N LYS A 362 -10.49 25.56 -10.51
CA LYS A 362 -11.53 25.26 -11.49
C LYS A 362 -10.99 24.41 -12.62
#